data_4550576974607f46c725240be37bcf3a
#
_entry.id   4550576974607f46c725240be37bcf3a
#
_cell.length_a   1.000
_cell.length_b   1.000
_cell.length_c   1.000
_cell.angle_alpha   90.00
_cell.angle_beta   90.00
_cell.angle_gamma   90.00
#
_symmetry.space_group_name_H-M   'P 1'
#
loop_
_entity.id
_entity.type
_entity.pdbx_description
1 polymer ?
#
loop_
_entity_poly.entity_id
_entity_poly.type
_entity_poly.pdbx_seq_one_letter_code
_entity_poly.pdbx_strand_id
1 'polypeptide(L)'
;MAAPNRCRCSCIISQSANCIDRHLKDKKDKTAIIWVGDDPKDSQKISYKQLHEKVSKAANGLKKLGIKKGDRVTIYLTMIPELAILMLACVRIGAVHSIIFGGFSADSISGRVNDCESEYIITADEGVRGGKTIPLKYTVDEALESCPNVKKCIVVKRTGNYINWDNKRDVWYHDLIKDVSNNCEPEEMNAEDPLFILYTSGSTGKP
;
A
#
# COMPACT_ATOMS: atom_id res chain seq x y z
N MET A 1 -30.58 9.19 -34.49
CA MET A 1 -30.20 10.15 -33.42
C MET A 1 -28.79 9.82 -33.00
N ALA A 2 -27.81 10.65 -33.32
CA ALA A 2 -26.41 10.44 -32.97
C ALA A 2 -26.23 10.75 -31.48
N ALA A 3 -25.57 9.85 -30.77
CA ALA A 3 -25.20 10.04 -29.36
C ALA A 3 -24.30 11.27 -29.22
N PRO A 4 -24.48 12.10 -28.18
CA PRO A 4 -23.67 13.30 -28.01
C PRO A 4 -22.20 12.93 -27.87
N ASN A 5 -21.32 13.61 -28.58
CA ASN A 5 -19.88 13.53 -28.48
C ASN A 5 -19.45 13.61 -27.02
N ARG A 6 -19.04 12.47 -26.44
CA ARG A 6 -18.30 12.48 -25.19
C ARG A 6 -16.98 13.20 -25.48
N CYS A 7 -16.84 14.37 -24.92
CA CYS A 7 -15.58 15.07 -24.88
C CYS A 7 -14.56 14.12 -24.25
N ARG A 8 -13.72 13.48 -25.09
CA ARG A 8 -12.54 12.75 -24.61
C ARG A 8 -11.51 13.80 -24.21
N CYS A 9 -11.72 14.45 -23.07
CA CYS A 9 -10.60 14.99 -22.36
C CYS A 9 -9.76 13.77 -21.94
N SER A 10 -8.66 13.56 -22.64
CA SER A 10 -7.58 12.66 -22.20
C SER A 10 -6.92 13.29 -20.96
N CYS A 11 -7.68 13.46 -19.90
CA CYS A 11 -7.12 13.77 -18.60
C CYS A 11 -6.48 12.50 -18.10
N ILE A 12 -5.16 12.39 -18.29
CA ILE A 12 -4.33 11.42 -17.58
C ILE A 12 -4.64 11.61 -16.11
N ILE A 13 -5.45 10.70 -15.57
CA ILE A 13 -5.87 10.77 -14.17
C ILE A 13 -5.01 9.80 -13.38
N SER A 14 -3.86 10.26 -12.91
CA SER A 14 -3.18 9.55 -11.81
C SER A 14 -3.55 10.23 -10.51
N GLN A 15 -4.25 9.49 -9.64
CA GLN A 15 -4.59 9.98 -8.31
C GLN A 15 -3.33 10.30 -7.50
N SER A 16 -2.25 9.52 -7.66
CA SER A 16 -0.96 9.79 -7.02
C SER A 16 -0.38 11.14 -7.49
N ALA A 17 -0.40 11.42 -8.79
CA ALA A 17 0.05 12.71 -9.32
C ALA A 17 -0.80 13.88 -8.81
N ASN A 18 -2.11 13.69 -8.72
CA ASN A 18 -3.01 14.69 -8.15
C ASN A 18 -2.78 14.96 -6.66
N CYS A 19 -2.46 13.93 -5.88
CA CYS A 19 -2.19 14.07 -4.46
C CYS A 19 -0.80 14.64 -4.15
N ILE A 20 0.20 14.43 -5.03
CA ILE A 20 1.60 14.71 -4.72
C ILE A 20 2.22 15.64 -5.76
N ASP A 21 2.34 15.19 -7.02
CA ASP A 21 3.20 15.81 -8.05
C ASP A 21 2.78 17.25 -8.35
N ARG A 22 1.48 17.49 -8.45
CA ARG A 22 0.92 18.85 -8.70
C ARG A 22 1.34 19.88 -7.63
N HIS A 23 1.75 19.44 -6.46
CA HIS A 23 2.14 20.30 -5.35
C HIS A 23 3.66 20.54 -5.28
N LEU A 24 4.47 19.82 -6.08
CA LEU A 24 5.93 19.92 -6.01
C LEU A 24 6.46 21.28 -6.45
N LYS A 25 5.78 21.95 -7.40
CA LYS A 25 6.19 23.25 -7.91
C LYS A 25 6.16 24.32 -6.82
N ASP A 26 5.04 24.41 -6.09
CA ASP A 26 4.76 25.56 -5.21
C ASP A 26 4.77 25.19 -3.71
N LYS A 27 4.69 23.90 -3.38
CA LYS A 27 4.51 23.41 -2.00
C LYS A 27 5.47 22.29 -1.61
N LYS A 28 6.56 22.07 -2.34
CA LYS A 28 7.47 20.94 -2.13
C LYS A 28 7.95 20.78 -0.69
N ASP A 29 8.21 21.90 0.00
CA ASP A 29 8.74 21.94 1.35
C ASP A 29 7.63 22.02 2.43
N LYS A 30 6.35 22.15 2.03
CA LYS A 30 5.22 22.09 2.97
C LYS A 30 5.02 20.67 3.47
N THR A 31 4.60 20.57 4.72
CA THR A 31 4.23 19.28 5.33
C THR A 31 3.01 18.70 4.63
N ALA A 32 3.15 17.49 4.10
CA ALA A 32 2.08 16.70 3.50
C ALA A 32 1.46 15.72 4.51
N ILE A 33 2.30 15.12 5.37
CA ILE A 33 1.86 14.17 6.39
C ILE A 33 2.48 14.58 7.74
N ILE A 34 1.66 14.58 8.77
CA ILE A 34 2.08 14.61 10.17
C ILE A 34 1.68 13.27 10.76
N TRP A 35 2.65 12.49 11.17
CA TRP A 35 2.43 11.24 11.85
C TRP A 35 2.88 11.34 13.30
N VAL A 36 2.09 10.76 14.19
CA VAL A 36 2.40 10.67 15.63
C VAL A 36 2.25 9.20 16.00
N GLY A 37 3.28 8.63 16.56
CA GLY A 37 3.31 7.26 17.02
C GLY A 37 2.51 7.06 18.30
N ASP A 38 2.58 5.87 18.82
CA ASP A 38 1.94 5.52 20.10
C ASP A 38 2.56 6.31 21.27
N ASP A 39 3.89 6.49 21.26
CA ASP A 39 4.56 7.52 22.05
C ASP A 39 4.53 8.84 21.28
N PRO A 40 3.94 9.94 21.84
CA PRO A 40 3.93 11.25 21.18
C PRO A 40 5.32 11.81 20.82
N LYS A 41 6.39 11.33 21.46
CA LYS A 41 7.76 11.68 21.12
C LYS A 41 8.21 11.05 19.78
N ASP A 42 7.62 9.91 19.41
CA ASP A 42 7.82 9.27 18.11
C ASP A 42 6.90 9.94 17.09
N SER A 43 7.34 11.04 16.53
CA SER A 43 6.57 11.80 15.55
C SER A 43 7.40 12.15 14.32
N GLN A 44 6.76 12.20 13.16
CA GLN A 44 7.41 12.52 11.89
C GLN A 44 6.57 13.49 11.08
N LYS A 45 7.24 14.51 10.51
CA LYS A 45 6.68 15.37 9.48
C LYS A 45 7.30 15.02 8.14
N ILE A 46 6.49 14.75 7.15
CA ILE A 46 6.93 14.40 5.79
C ILE A 46 6.46 15.51 4.86
N SER A 47 7.40 16.18 4.16
CA SER A 47 7.06 17.19 3.17
C SER A 47 6.55 16.55 1.86
N TYR A 48 5.91 17.34 0.97
CA TYR A 48 5.49 16.85 -0.35
C TYR A 48 6.66 16.29 -1.16
N LYS A 49 7.83 16.92 -1.11
CA LYS A 49 9.05 16.42 -1.76
C LYS A 49 9.46 15.06 -1.20
N GLN A 50 9.55 14.93 0.10
CA GLN A 50 9.91 13.66 0.76
C GLN A 50 8.86 12.57 0.48
N LEU A 51 7.57 12.93 0.48
CA LEU A 51 6.50 12.00 0.14
C LEU A 51 6.63 11.50 -1.29
N HIS A 52 6.88 12.40 -2.26
CA HIS A 52 7.12 12.03 -3.66
C HIS A 52 8.28 11.04 -3.80
N GLU A 53 9.43 11.34 -3.17
CA GLU A 53 10.61 10.46 -3.22
C GLU A 53 10.32 9.09 -2.61
N LYS A 54 9.67 9.05 -1.45
CA LYS A 54 9.30 7.79 -0.76
C LYS A 54 8.29 6.97 -1.58
N VAL A 55 7.26 7.60 -2.12
CA VAL A 55 6.25 6.95 -2.97
C VAL A 55 6.86 6.45 -4.26
N SER A 56 7.74 7.22 -4.90
CA SER A 56 8.42 6.81 -6.13
C SER A 56 9.35 5.61 -5.90
N LYS A 57 10.11 5.59 -4.81
CA LYS A 57 10.93 4.43 -4.42
C LYS A 57 10.08 3.21 -4.13
N ALA A 58 9.00 3.34 -3.37
CA ALA A 58 8.07 2.25 -3.11
C ALA A 58 7.46 1.71 -4.41
N ALA A 59 6.99 2.57 -5.30
CA ALA A 59 6.44 2.23 -6.61
C ALA A 59 7.44 1.46 -7.47
N ASN A 60 8.68 1.94 -7.56
CA ASN A 60 9.76 1.25 -8.29
C ASN A 60 10.11 -0.10 -7.66
N GLY A 61 10.10 -0.18 -6.33
CA GLY A 61 10.28 -1.44 -5.62
C GLY A 61 9.17 -2.45 -5.95
N LEU A 62 7.91 -2.02 -5.93
CA LEU A 62 6.79 -2.87 -6.31
C LEU A 62 6.89 -3.34 -7.77
N LYS A 63 7.25 -2.45 -8.71
CA LYS A 63 7.53 -2.82 -10.11
C LYS A 63 8.64 -3.88 -10.23
N LYS A 64 9.70 -3.78 -9.43
CA LYS A 64 10.81 -4.75 -9.39
C LYS A 64 10.35 -6.16 -8.98
N LEU A 65 9.29 -6.27 -8.17
CA LEU A 65 8.65 -7.54 -7.82
C LEU A 65 7.69 -8.05 -8.89
N GLY A 66 7.49 -7.31 -9.98
CA GLY A 66 6.59 -7.68 -11.08
C GLY A 66 5.16 -7.15 -10.92
N ILE A 67 4.87 -6.32 -9.92
CA ILE A 67 3.55 -5.72 -9.74
C ILE A 67 3.32 -4.67 -10.82
N LYS A 68 2.17 -4.74 -11.47
CA LYS A 68 1.80 -3.90 -12.62
C LYS A 68 0.35 -3.41 -12.50
N LYS A 69 -0.04 -2.57 -13.44
CA LYS A 69 -1.42 -2.05 -13.58
C LYS A 69 -2.44 -3.20 -13.54
N GLY A 70 -3.45 -3.05 -12.70
CA GLY A 70 -4.54 -4.01 -12.50
C GLY A 70 -4.27 -5.13 -11.51
N ASP A 71 -3.01 -5.33 -11.08
CA ASP A 71 -2.72 -6.30 -10.03
C ASP A 71 -3.32 -5.84 -8.68
N ARG A 72 -3.82 -6.80 -7.89
CA ARG A 72 -4.34 -6.54 -6.55
C ARG A 72 -3.27 -6.74 -5.51
N VAL A 73 -3.17 -5.77 -4.61
CA VAL A 73 -2.21 -5.75 -3.51
C VAL A 73 -2.95 -5.56 -2.19
N THR A 74 -2.90 -6.53 -1.32
CA THR A 74 -3.46 -6.42 0.03
C THR A 74 -2.47 -5.70 0.94
N ILE A 75 -2.95 -4.73 1.73
CA ILE A 75 -2.14 -3.98 2.70
C ILE A 75 -2.72 -4.20 4.09
N TYR A 76 -2.00 -4.94 4.93
CA TYR A 76 -2.34 -5.20 6.33
C TYR A 76 -1.31 -4.54 7.23
N LEU A 77 -1.54 -3.28 7.57
CA LEU A 77 -0.64 -2.45 8.37
C LEU A 77 -1.41 -1.71 9.47
N THR A 78 -0.70 -1.34 10.52
CA THR A 78 -1.14 -0.33 11.48
C THR A 78 -0.96 1.08 10.88
N MET A 79 -1.38 2.13 11.60
CA MET A 79 -1.32 3.53 11.15
C MET A 79 0.11 4.07 11.21
N ILE A 80 0.98 3.59 10.32
CA ILE A 80 2.35 4.06 10.13
C ILE A 80 2.49 4.82 8.81
N PRO A 81 3.51 5.69 8.63
CA PRO A 81 3.69 6.45 7.39
C PRO A 81 3.75 5.58 6.14
N GLU A 82 4.31 4.39 6.25
CA GLU A 82 4.44 3.42 5.16
C GLU A 82 3.08 3.00 4.60
N LEU A 83 2.02 3.01 5.41
CA LEU A 83 0.67 2.72 4.92
C LEU A 83 0.26 3.70 3.82
N ALA A 84 0.35 5.00 4.08
CA ALA A 84 0.00 6.03 3.11
C ALA A 84 0.95 6.03 1.89
N ILE A 85 2.25 5.80 2.13
CA ILE A 85 3.25 5.72 1.07
C ILE A 85 2.96 4.56 0.12
N LEU A 86 2.66 3.37 0.66
CA LEU A 86 2.40 2.17 -0.11
C LEU A 86 1.05 2.21 -0.85
N MET A 87 0.02 2.81 -0.24
CA MET A 87 -1.23 3.12 -0.93
C MET A 87 -0.98 3.98 -2.18
N LEU A 88 -0.28 5.09 -2.00
CA LEU A 88 0.04 6.01 -3.09
C LEU A 88 0.98 5.40 -4.13
N ALA A 89 1.86 4.48 -3.71
CA ALA A 89 2.74 3.73 -4.60
C ALA A 89 1.96 2.74 -5.48
N CYS A 90 1.00 2.00 -4.92
CA CYS A 90 0.09 1.14 -5.70
C CYS A 90 -0.67 1.97 -6.73
N VAL A 91 -1.27 3.07 -6.30
CA VAL A 91 -1.99 4.00 -7.19
C VAL A 91 -1.08 4.55 -8.29
N ARG A 92 0.20 4.84 -7.96
CA ARG A 92 1.17 5.38 -8.92
C ARG A 92 1.48 4.44 -10.07
N ILE A 93 1.45 3.13 -9.83
CA ILE A 93 1.69 2.10 -10.84
C ILE A 93 0.41 1.48 -11.40
N GLY A 94 -0.75 2.02 -11.05
CA GLY A 94 -2.05 1.49 -11.48
C GLY A 94 -2.45 0.17 -10.86
N ALA A 95 -1.80 -0.25 -9.75
CA ALA A 95 -2.20 -1.42 -8.99
C ALA A 95 -3.37 -1.10 -8.07
N VAL A 96 -4.29 -2.05 -7.90
CA VAL A 96 -5.49 -1.93 -7.07
C VAL A 96 -5.14 -2.36 -5.65
N HIS A 97 -5.22 -1.46 -4.68
CA HIS A 97 -4.92 -1.82 -3.29
C HIS A 97 -6.19 -2.18 -2.51
N SER A 98 -6.06 -3.15 -1.61
CA SER A 98 -7.09 -3.53 -0.64
C SER A 98 -6.52 -3.39 0.76
N ILE A 99 -7.10 -2.49 1.59
CA ILE A 99 -6.59 -2.23 2.93
C ILE A 99 -7.36 -3.05 3.94
N ILE A 100 -6.61 -3.72 4.82
CA ILE A 100 -7.12 -4.44 5.97
C ILE A 100 -6.56 -3.78 7.23
N PHE A 101 -7.42 -3.50 8.19
CA PHE A 101 -7.03 -2.88 9.44
C PHE A 101 -6.12 -3.82 10.26
N GLY A 102 -4.97 -3.29 10.71
CA GLY A 102 -4.01 -4.03 11.55
C GLY A 102 -4.61 -4.39 12.91
N GLY A 103 -4.93 -5.66 13.06
CA GLY A 103 -5.63 -6.22 14.23
C GLY A 103 -6.81 -7.12 13.87
N PHE A 104 -7.11 -7.29 12.57
CA PHE A 104 -8.05 -8.31 12.12
C PHE A 104 -7.42 -9.71 12.23
N SER A 105 -8.29 -10.73 12.38
CA SER A 105 -7.87 -12.14 12.47
C SER A 105 -7.33 -12.68 11.15
N ALA A 106 -6.60 -13.80 11.21
CA ALA A 106 -6.08 -14.51 10.06
C ALA A 106 -7.20 -14.91 9.07
N ASP A 107 -8.34 -15.40 9.55
CA ASP A 107 -9.51 -15.74 8.72
C ASP A 107 -10.04 -14.51 7.96
N SER A 108 -10.06 -13.36 8.62
CA SER A 108 -10.51 -12.10 8.02
C SER A 108 -9.57 -11.61 6.92
N ILE A 109 -8.27 -11.87 7.08
CA ILE A 109 -7.25 -11.55 6.08
C ILE A 109 -7.36 -12.52 4.90
N SER A 110 -7.35 -13.83 5.17
CA SER A 110 -7.41 -14.87 4.12
C SER A 110 -8.67 -14.77 3.28
N GLY A 111 -9.82 -14.51 3.92
CA GLY A 111 -11.08 -14.30 3.20
C GLY A 111 -11.01 -13.16 2.19
N ARG A 112 -10.44 -12.00 2.58
CA ARG A 112 -10.30 -10.83 1.68
C ARG A 112 -9.22 -11.02 0.61
N VAL A 113 -8.11 -11.65 0.96
CA VAL A 113 -7.02 -11.97 0.01
C VAL A 113 -7.53 -12.88 -1.09
N ASN A 114 -8.29 -13.92 -0.73
CA ASN A 114 -8.86 -14.85 -1.69
C ASN A 114 -9.99 -14.22 -2.51
N ASP A 115 -10.88 -13.45 -1.89
CA ASP A 115 -12.00 -12.79 -2.57
C ASP A 115 -11.51 -11.79 -3.64
N CYS A 116 -10.49 -10.98 -3.34
CA CYS A 116 -9.93 -10.06 -4.32
C CYS A 116 -8.82 -10.69 -5.18
N GLU A 117 -8.53 -11.99 -5.01
CA GLU A 117 -7.47 -12.70 -5.73
C GLU A 117 -6.12 -11.97 -5.66
N SER A 118 -5.74 -11.49 -4.47
CA SER A 118 -4.51 -10.74 -4.28
C SER A 118 -3.30 -11.68 -4.32
N GLU A 119 -2.35 -11.40 -5.20
CA GLU A 119 -1.09 -12.16 -5.33
C GLU A 119 0.04 -11.59 -4.45
N TYR A 120 -0.18 -10.41 -3.88
CA TYR A 120 0.81 -9.66 -3.10
C TYR A 120 0.19 -9.17 -1.81
N ILE A 121 0.91 -9.35 -0.71
CA ILE A 121 0.51 -8.79 0.58
C ILE A 121 1.64 -7.95 1.17
N ILE A 122 1.27 -6.82 1.77
CA ILE A 122 2.19 -5.93 2.49
C ILE A 122 1.80 -5.92 3.95
N THR A 123 2.77 -6.15 4.82
CA THR A 123 2.59 -6.14 6.27
C THR A 123 3.80 -5.53 6.97
N ALA A 124 3.82 -5.53 8.29
CA ALA A 124 5.00 -5.21 9.09
C ALA A 124 5.39 -6.42 9.95
N ASP A 125 6.62 -6.41 10.48
CA ASP A 125 7.02 -7.38 11.50
C ASP A 125 5.99 -7.38 12.63
N GLU A 126 5.77 -6.21 13.22
CA GLU A 126 4.79 -6.00 14.29
C GLU A 126 4.17 -4.60 14.17
N GLY A 127 3.04 -4.39 14.83
CA GLY A 127 2.47 -3.09 15.11
C GLY A 127 2.62 -2.72 16.59
N VAL A 128 2.50 -1.43 16.91
CA VAL A 128 2.43 -0.94 18.29
C VAL A 128 1.13 -0.19 18.47
N ARG A 129 0.39 -0.48 19.55
CA ARG A 129 -0.87 0.20 19.86
C ARG A 129 -1.15 0.11 21.36
N GLY A 130 -1.32 1.27 22.02
CA GLY A 130 -1.57 1.37 23.45
C GLY A 130 -0.45 0.72 24.29
N GLY A 131 0.82 0.87 23.87
CA GLY A 131 1.98 0.25 24.51
C GLY A 131 2.09 -1.27 24.33
N LYS A 132 1.22 -1.88 23.51
CA LYS A 132 1.25 -3.33 23.22
C LYS A 132 1.71 -3.60 21.80
N THR A 133 2.47 -4.66 21.62
CA THR A 133 2.89 -5.19 20.32
C THR A 133 1.76 -6.03 19.71
N ILE A 134 1.50 -5.84 18.43
CA ILE A 134 0.55 -6.62 17.62
C ILE A 134 1.37 -7.43 16.62
N PRO A 135 1.32 -8.77 16.66
CA PRO A 135 2.16 -9.64 15.81
C PRO A 135 1.62 -9.74 14.39
N LEU A 136 1.78 -8.65 13.58
CA LEU A 136 1.17 -8.56 12.25
C LEU A 136 1.68 -9.66 11.31
N LYS A 137 3.00 -9.88 11.25
CA LYS A 137 3.58 -10.91 10.38
C LYS A 137 3.13 -12.31 10.76
N TYR A 138 3.03 -12.61 12.04
CA TYR A 138 2.52 -13.90 12.51
C TYR A 138 1.08 -14.14 12.04
N THR A 139 0.20 -13.16 12.21
CA THR A 139 -1.20 -13.25 11.75
C THR A 139 -1.31 -13.39 10.23
N VAL A 140 -0.41 -12.72 9.49
CA VAL A 140 -0.33 -12.88 8.03
C VAL A 140 0.15 -14.28 7.65
N ASP A 141 1.16 -14.82 8.33
CA ASP A 141 1.65 -16.19 8.03
C ASP A 141 0.55 -17.22 8.22
N GLU A 142 -0.21 -17.15 9.31
CA GLU A 142 -1.38 -17.99 9.56
C GLU A 142 -2.44 -17.84 8.44
N ALA A 143 -2.75 -16.60 8.04
CA ALA A 143 -3.71 -16.35 6.95
C ALA A 143 -3.24 -16.94 5.61
N LEU A 144 -1.95 -16.86 5.33
CA LEU A 144 -1.38 -17.30 4.05
C LEU A 144 -1.34 -18.83 3.89
N GLU A 145 -1.52 -19.62 4.94
CA GLU A 145 -1.73 -21.07 4.84
C GLU A 145 -2.95 -21.41 3.96
N SER A 146 -3.94 -20.52 3.93
CA SER A 146 -5.16 -20.64 3.13
C SER A 146 -5.17 -19.78 1.86
N CYS A 147 -4.03 -19.17 1.48
CA CYS A 147 -3.94 -18.24 0.34
C CYS A 147 -2.85 -18.70 -0.66
N PRO A 148 -3.08 -19.79 -1.40
CA PRO A 148 -2.04 -20.39 -2.26
C PRO A 148 -1.59 -19.50 -3.43
N ASN A 149 -2.38 -18.49 -3.78
CA ASN A 149 -2.10 -17.57 -4.90
C ASN A 149 -1.12 -16.45 -4.53
N VAL A 150 -0.83 -16.24 -3.25
CA VAL A 150 0.07 -15.17 -2.82
C VAL A 150 1.52 -15.51 -3.17
N LYS A 151 2.11 -14.70 -4.03
CA LYS A 151 3.48 -14.87 -4.56
C LYS A 151 4.53 -14.25 -3.64
N LYS A 152 4.23 -13.05 -3.08
CA LYS A 152 5.16 -12.29 -2.24
C LYS A 152 4.47 -11.63 -1.07
N CYS A 153 5.18 -11.63 0.07
CA CYS A 153 4.85 -10.90 1.28
C CYS A 153 5.94 -9.84 1.53
N ILE A 154 5.57 -8.57 1.45
CA ILE A 154 6.48 -7.44 1.67
C ILE A 154 6.35 -7.02 3.12
N VAL A 155 7.47 -7.02 3.85
CA VAL A 155 7.48 -6.79 5.31
C VAL A 155 8.18 -5.48 5.64
N VAL A 156 7.46 -4.56 6.26
CA VAL A 156 8.01 -3.31 6.82
C VAL A 156 8.61 -3.62 8.19
N LYS A 157 9.86 -3.21 8.41
CA LYS A 157 10.53 -3.35 9.70
C LYS A 157 10.11 -2.20 10.62
N ARG A 158 9.24 -2.48 11.59
CA ARG A 158 8.73 -1.48 12.55
C ARG A 158 9.39 -1.60 13.91
N THR A 159 9.43 -2.80 14.50
CA THR A 159 10.01 -3.07 15.82
C THR A 159 11.40 -3.67 15.71
N GLY A 160 11.65 -4.47 14.68
CA GLY A 160 12.90 -5.18 14.48
C GLY A 160 13.03 -6.45 15.33
N ASN A 161 11.95 -6.87 15.97
CA ASN A 161 11.91 -8.15 16.70
C ASN A 161 11.99 -9.32 15.72
N TYR A 162 12.32 -10.48 16.27
CA TYR A 162 12.37 -11.72 15.50
C TYR A 162 10.99 -12.10 14.98
N ILE A 163 10.92 -12.46 13.70
CA ILE A 163 9.73 -12.98 13.03
C ILE A 163 10.09 -14.24 12.23
N ASN A 164 9.10 -15.10 11.99
CA ASN A 164 9.26 -16.19 11.04
C ASN A 164 9.47 -15.65 9.63
N TRP A 165 10.34 -16.31 8.86
CA TRP A 165 10.74 -15.83 7.54
C TRP A 165 10.77 -16.94 6.50
N ASP A 166 10.02 -16.78 5.43
CA ASP A 166 10.06 -17.64 4.25
C ASP A 166 10.87 -16.98 3.13
N ASN A 167 12.08 -17.46 2.88
CA ASN A 167 12.99 -16.89 1.88
C ASN A 167 12.44 -16.92 0.43
N LYS A 168 11.44 -17.76 0.14
CA LYS A 168 10.83 -17.83 -1.19
C LYS A 168 9.75 -16.78 -1.40
N ARG A 169 9.05 -16.39 -0.31
CA ARG A 169 7.90 -15.53 -0.33
C ARG A 169 8.19 -14.13 0.22
N ASP A 170 8.93 -14.04 1.33
CA ASP A 170 9.06 -12.82 2.12
C ASP A 170 10.18 -11.92 1.61
N VAL A 171 9.93 -10.60 1.59
CA VAL A 171 10.89 -9.58 1.15
C VAL A 171 10.83 -8.42 2.11
N TRP A 172 11.98 -7.97 2.61
CA TRP A 172 12.05 -6.76 3.41
C TRP A 172 11.76 -5.52 2.55
N TYR A 173 10.85 -4.67 3.00
CA TYR A 173 10.51 -3.42 2.31
C TYR A 173 11.73 -2.50 2.15
N HIS A 174 12.58 -2.36 3.16
CA HIS A 174 13.76 -1.51 3.10
C HIS A 174 14.81 -2.01 2.09
N ASP A 175 14.96 -3.32 1.91
CA ASP A 175 15.85 -3.88 0.88
C ASP A 175 15.25 -3.69 -0.52
N LEU A 176 13.94 -3.81 -0.63
CA LEU A 176 13.23 -3.62 -1.89
C LEU A 176 13.41 -2.21 -2.45
N ILE A 177 13.46 -1.18 -1.59
CA ILE A 177 13.57 0.23 -1.98
C ILE A 177 15.00 0.79 -1.95
N LYS A 178 16.00 -0.02 -1.60
CA LYS A 178 17.38 0.45 -1.37
C LYS A 178 18.02 1.02 -2.63
N ASP A 179 17.98 0.24 -3.72
CA ASP A 179 18.71 0.52 -4.97
C ASP A 179 17.76 0.84 -6.13
N VAL A 180 16.73 1.65 -5.86
CA VAL A 180 15.76 2.08 -6.87
C VAL A 180 15.72 3.60 -6.99
N SER A 181 15.29 4.09 -8.16
CA SER A 181 15.14 5.52 -8.42
C SER A 181 14.13 6.16 -7.46
N ASN A 182 14.41 7.41 -7.07
CA ASN A 182 13.47 8.27 -6.32
C ASN A 182 12.49 9.02 -7.23
N ASN A 183 12.50 8.71 -8.53
CA ASN A 183 11.50 9.16 -9.51
C ASN A 183 10.83 7.95 -10.15
N CYS A 184 9.52 7.98 -10.27
CA CYS A 184 8.69 6.99 -10.92
C CYS A 184 7.56 7.71 -11.62
N GLU A 185 7.53 7.67 -12.94
CA GLU A 185 6.41 8.27 -13.68
C GLU A 185 5.10 7.56 -13.33
N PRO A 186 4.01 8.32 -13.09
CA PRO A 186 2.73 7.73 -12.78
C PRO A 186 2.12 7.03 -13.99
N GLU A 187 1.49 5.89 -13.74
CA GLU A 187 0.75 5.15 -14.78
C GLU A 187 -0.46 5.95 -15.25
N GLU A 188 -0.73 5.89 -16.54
CA GLU A 188 -1.92 6.48 -17.13
C GLU A 188 -3.16 5.64 -16.84
N MET A 189 -4.16 6.25 -16.21
CA MET A 189 -5.39 5.60 -15.77
C MET A 189 -6.60 6.24 -16.43
N ASN A 190 -7.59 5.42 -16.75
CA ASN A 190 -8.93 5.92 -17.12
C ASN A 190 -9.72 6.19 -15.84
N ALA A 191 -10.73 7.07 -15.94
CA ALA A 191 -11.61 7.38 -14.81
C ALA A 191 -12.42 6.17 -14.32
N GLU A 192 -12.61 5.17 -15.17
CA GLU A 192 -13.35 3.92 -14.87
C GLU A 192 -12.43 2.79 -14.37
N ASP A 193 -11.10 2.97 -14.40
CA ASP A 193 -10.17 1.96 -13.89
C ASP A 193 -10.31 1.85 -12.36
N PRO A 194 -10.34 0.62 -11.80
CA PRO A 194 -10.48 0.42 -10.36
C PRO A 194 -9.27 0.99 -9.62
N LEU A 195 -9.50 1.70 -8.54
CA LEU A 195 -8.47 2.34 -7.71
C LEU A 195 -8.14 1.52 -6.46
N PHE A 196 -9.17 1.06 -5.75
CA PHE A 196 -9.03 0.27 -4.53
C PHE A 196 -10.26 -0.63 -4.31
N ILE A 197 -10.08 -1.63 -3.45
CA ILE A 197 -11.15 -2.49 -2.93
C ILE A 197 -11.31 -2.19 -1.45
N LEU A 198 -12.51 -1.85 -1.02
CA LEU A 198 -12.84 -1.58 0.36
C LEU A 198 -14.02 -2.46 0.80
N TYR A 199 -13.77 -3.30 1.79
CA TYR A 199 -14.78 -4.13 2.40
C TYR A 199 -15.56 -3.35 3.45
N THR A 200 -16.86 -3.33 3.32
CA THR A 200 -17.78 -2.67 4.27
C THR A 200 -18.50 -3.69 5.13
N SER A 201 -18.88 -3.33 6.35
CA SER A 201 -19.65 -4.19 7.23
C SER A 201 -21.13 -4.23 6.81
N GLY A 202 -21.68 -5.41 6.65
CA GLY A 202 -23.12 -5.65 6.78
C GLY A 202 -24.04 -5.37 5.60
N SER A 203 -23.56 -5.06 4.39
CA SER A 203 -24.46 -4.85 3.24
C SER A 203 -24.79 -6.13 2.46
N THR A 204 -23.92 -7.13 2.46
CA THR A 204 -24.05 -8.35 1.63
C THR A 204 -23.70 -9.65 2.35
N GLY A 205 -23.63 -9.69 3.67
CA GLY A 205 -23.25 -10.87 4.45
C GLY A 205 -21.88 -10.73 5.07
N LYS A 206 -20.97 -11.70 4.91
CA LYS A 206 -19.63 -11.64 5.51
C LYS A 206 -18.84 -10.47 4.92
N PRO A 207 -18.34 -9.53 5.76
CA PRO A 207 -17.47 -8.44 5.30
C PRO A 207 -16.08 -8.94 4.95
#